data_9a5b51be809767861ece5be0e40991d1
#
_entry.id   9a5b51be809767861ece5be0e40991d1
#
_cell.length_a   1.000
_cell.length_b   1.000
_cell.length_c   1.000
_cell.angle_alpha   90.00
_cell.angle_beta   90.00
_cell.angle_gamma   90.00
#
_symmetry.space_group_name_H-M   'P 1'
#
loop_
_entity.id
_entity.type
_entity.pdbx_description
1 polymer ?
#
loop_
_entity_poly.entity_id
_entity_poly.type
_entity_poly.pdbx_seq_one_letter_code
_entity_poly.pdbx_strand_id
1 'polypeptide(L)'
;MGAVSFVLAHDVARQRAVEAVKTAPQGFSVKVAEPSRSLEQNAALWPLLQAFSEQKQWCVNGALVSLSCDEWKDLLSASFSNETLRMAPLVSGPGMVVLGLRTSQMGKKRFSEFLDFIHSTAVELGVDLA
;
A
#
# COMPACT_ATOMS: atom_id res chain seq x y z
N MET A 1 5.84 -27.47 3.04
CA MET A 1 4.49 -27.24 2.51
C MET A 1 4.20 -25.77 2.48
N GLY A 2 3.69 -25.26 1.37
CA GLY A 2 3.30 -23.86 1.25
C GLY A 2 1.95 -23.58 1.92
N ALA A 3 1.66 -22.30 2.15
CA ALA A 3 0.37 -21.87 2.63
C ALA A 3 -0.68 -21.95 1.51
N VAL A 4 -1.92 -22.26 1.88
CA VAL A 4 -3.07 -22.15 0.99
C VAL A 4 -3.95 -20.99 1.43
N SER A 5 -4.50 -20.27 0.44
CA SER A 5 -5.40 -19.15 0.69
C SER A 5 -6.70 -19.37 -0.05
N PHE A 6 -7.80 -18.95 0.57
CA PHE A 6 -9.13 -19.03 0.00
C PHE A 6 -9.82 -17.69 0.09
N VAL A 7 -10.54 -17.33 -0.98
CA VAL A 7 -11.44 -16.18 -0.96
C VAL A 7 -12.85 -16.74 -0.85
N LEU A 8 -13.58 -16.36 0.19
CA LEU A 8 -14.91 -16.90 0.49
C LEU A 8 -15.99 -16.24 -0.37
N ALA A 9 -15.79 -16.26 -1.69
CA ALA A 9 -16.66 -15.58 -2.64
C ALA A 9 -17.96 -16.37 -2.95
N HIS A 10 -17.93 -17.69 -2.74
CA HIS A 10 -19.06 -18.56 -2.98
C HIS A 10 -18.98 -19.80 -2.10
N ASP A 11 -20.07 -20.57 -2.06
CA ASP A 11 -20.20 -21.72 -1.17
C ASP A 11 -19.14 -22.80 -1.38
N VAL A 12 -18.75 -23.06 -2.64
CA VAL A 12 -17.74 -24.06 -2.95
C VAL A 12 -16.38 -23.67 -2.35
N ALA A 13 -15.98 -22.40 -2.49
CA ALA A 13 -14.74 -21.90 -1.89
C ALA A 13 -14.79 -22.01 -0.37
N ARG A 14 -15.93 -21.67 0.24
CA ARG A 14 -16.12 -21.77 1.68
C ARG A 14 -15.99 -23.21 2.18
N GLN A 15 -16.59 -24.17 1.46
CA GLN A 15 -16.48 -25.58 1.80
C GLN A 15 -15.05 -26.09 1.68
N ARG A 16 -14.33 -25.68 0.65
CA ARG A 16 -12.91 -26.03 0.49
C ARG A 16 -12.05 -25.48 1.64
N ALA A 17 -12.33 -24.26 2.07
CA ALA A 17 -11.62 -23.65 3.21
C ALA A 17 -11.88 -24.44 4.49
N VAL A 18 -13.15 -24.83 4.75
CA VAL A 18 -13.51 -25.63 5.91
C VAL A 18 -12.80 -26.99 5.88
N GLU A 19 -12.74 -27.62 4.72
CA GLU A 19 -12.07 -28.93 4.56
C GLU A 19 -10.56 -28.79 4.82
N ALA A 20 -9.95 -27.71 4.31
CA ALA A 20 -8.53 -27.45 4.56
C ALA A 20 -8.24 -27.28 6.06
N VAL A 21 -9.13 -26.61 6.79
CA VAL A 21 -9.00 -26.46 8.24
C VAL A 21 -9.10 -27.81 8.95
N LYS A 22 -10.06 -28.66 8.53
CA LYS A 22 -10.26 -29.98 9.15
C LYS A 22 -9.09 -30.92 8.93
N THR A 23 -8.45 -30.84 7.78
CA THR A 23 -7.38 -31.76 7.40
C THR A 23 -5.97 -31.22 7.69
N ALA A 24 -5.87 -29.98 8.13
CA ALA A 24 -4.56 -29.38 8.44
C ALA A 24 -3.91 -30.06 9.63
N PRO A 25 -2.61 -30.28 9.59
CA PRO A 25 -1.87 -30.81 10.75
C PRO A 25 -2.00 -29.92 11.97
N GLN A 26 -1.93 -30.51 13.14
CA GLN A 26 -1.96 -29.77 14.40
C GLN A 26 -0.81 -28.76 14.43
N GLY A 27 -1.09 -27.58 14.93
CA GLY A 27 -0.10 -26.50 15.01
C GLY A 27 -0.15 -25.54 13.83
N PHE A 28 -0.89 -25.87 12.75
CA PHE A 28 -1.10 -24.93 11.66
C PHE A 28 -2.05 -23.82 12.11
N SER A 29 -1.85 -22.63 11.56
CA SER A 29 -2.68 -21.47 11.90
C SER A 29 -3.66 -21.12 10.81
N VAL A 30 -4.80 -20.53 11.20
CA VAL A 30 -5.82 -20.03 10.28
C VAL A 30 -6.04 -18.56 10.57
N LYS A 31 -6.09 -17.75 9.52
CA LYS A 31 -6.38 -16.32 9.63
C LYS A 31 -7.60 -15.99 8.78
N VAL A 32 -8.57 -15.32 9.37
CA VAL A 32 -9.73 -14.78 8.66
C VAL A 32 -9.56 -13.26 8.63
N ALA A 33 -9.56 -12.69 7.43
CA ALA A 33 -9.29 -11.27 7.24
C ALA A 33 -10.21 -10.72 6.14
N GLU A 34 -10.39 -9.40 6.15
CA GLU A 34 -11.08 -8.73 5.07
C GLU A 34 -10.31 -8.88 3.75
N PRO A 35 -11.00 -8.78 2.59
CA PRO A 35 -10.31 -8.89 1.32
C PRO A 35 -9.18 -7.85 1.21
N SER A 36 -8.01 -8.30 0.78
CA SER A 36 -6.92 -7.42 0.45
C SER A 36 -7.15 -6.79 -0.92
N ARG A 37 -6.35 -5.77 -1.24
CA ARG A 37 -6.39 -5.16 -2.56
C ARG A 37 -6.10 -6.20 -3.65
N SER A 38 -6.72 -6.03 -4.82
CA SER A 38 -6.55 -6.95 -5.94
C SER A 38 -5.19 -6.76 -6.61
N LEU A 39 -4.78 -7.75 -7.40
CA LEU A 39 -3.59 -7.64 -8.25
C LEU A 39 -3.72 -6.49 -9.25
N GLU A 40 -4.95 -6.28 -9.78
CA GLU A 40 -5.22 -5.19 -10.69
C GLU A 40 -5.01 -3.82 -10.03
N GLN A 41 -5.50 -3.64 -8.81
CA GLN A 41 -5.27 -2.41 -8.05
C GLN A 41 -3.78 -2.19 -7.78
N ASN A 42 -3.08 -3.26 -7.42
CA ASN A 42 -1.66 -3.19 -7.16
C ASN A 42 -0.88 -2.85 -8.42
N ALA A 43 -1.25 -3.44 -9.56
CA ALA A 43 -0.64 -3.14 -10.86
C ALA A 43 -0.94 -1.71 -11.32
N ALA A 44 -2.10 -1.16 -10.98
CA ALA A 44 -2.47 0.20 -11.35
C ALA A 44 -1.66 1.27 -10.61
N LEU A 45 -1.13 0.96 -9.43
CA LEU A 45 -0.39 1.92 -8.62
C LEU A 45 0.94 2.33 -9.26
N TRP A 46 1.72 1.36 -9.75
CA TRP A 46 3.10 1.62 -10.18
C TRP A 46 3.22 2.57 -11.38
N PRO A 47 2.41 2.46 -12.44
CA PRO A 47 2.45 3.45 -13.52
C PRO A 47 2.14 4.87 -13.05
N LEU A 48 1.25 5.04 -12.08
CA LEU A 48 0.95 6.35 -11.50
C LEU A 48 2.17 6.91 -10.78
N LEU A 49 2.81 6.10 -9.94
CA LEU A 49 4.01 6.51 -9.22
C LEU A 49 5.15 6.85 -10.18
N GLN A 50 5.27 6.10 -11.27
CA GLN A 50 6.30 6.36 -12.26
C GLN A 50 6.08 7.70 -12.96
N ALA A 51 4.84 8.07 -13.25
CA ALA A 51 4.51 9.37 -13.82
C ALA A 51 4.96 10.51 -12.92
N PHE A 52 4.72 10.40 -11.61
CA PHE A 52 5.21 11.38 -10.64
C PHE A 52 6.73 11.42 -10.61
N SER A 53 7.37 10.25 -10.56
CA SER A 53 8.82 10.14 -10.50
C SER A 53 9.49 10.81 -11.70
N GLU A 54 8.94 10.65 -12.89
CA GLU A 54 9.50 11.20 -14.12
C GLU A 54 9.21 12.68 -14.32
N GLN A 55 8.06 13.17 -13.87
CA GLN A 55 7.57 14.50 -14.21
C GLN A 55 7.72 15.52 -13.09
N LYS A 56 7.90 15.09 -11.84
CA LYS A 56 7.85 16.01 -10.72
C LYS A 56 9.05 15.81 -9.79
N GLN A 57 9.71 16.92 -9.46
CA GLN A 57 10.70 16.95 -8.39
C GLN A 57 10.03 17.40 -7.09
N TRP A 58 10.64 17.04 -5.98
CA TRP A 58 10.12 17.41 -4.67
C TRP A 58 11.24 17.93 -3.78
N CYS A 59 10.88 18.80 -2.85
CA CYS A 59 11.86 19.39 -1.95
C CYS A 59 12.17 18.42 -0.81
N VAL A 60 13.40 17.96 -0.76
CA VAL A 60 13.89 17.08 0.31
C VAL A 60 15.12 17.72 0.92
N ASN A 61 15.08 17.94 2.22
CA ASN A 61 16.18 18.60 2.96
C ASN A 61 16.60 19.93 2.33
N GLY A 62 15.63 20.70 1.83
CA GLY A 62 15.87 22.02 1.26
C GLY A 62 16.32 22.06 -0.19
N ALA A 63 16.40 20.92 -0.86
CA ALA A 63 16.79 20.85 -2.27
C ALA A 63 15.74 20.12 -3.11
N LEU A 64 15.50 20.57 -4.34
CA LEU A 64 14.65 19.87 -5.28
C LEU A 64 15.38 18.68 -5.84
N VAL A 65 14.81 17.50 -5.68
CA VAL A 65 15.37 16.25 -6.17
C VAL A 65 14.31 15.41 -6.85
N SER A 66 14.74 14.50 -7.70
CA SER A 66 13.85 13.49 -8.28
C SER A 66 13.67 12.37 -7.25
N LEU A 67 12.43 11.96 -7.03
CA LEU A 67 12.11 10.88 -6.10
C LEU A 67 11.86 9.59 -6.88
N SER A 68 12.19 8.46 -6.24
CA SER A 68 11.86 7.14 -6.77
C SER A 68 10.36 6.87 -6.62
N CYS A 69 9.87 5.80 -7.28
CA CYS A 69 8.48 5.37 -7.12
C CYS A 69 8.15 5.04 -5.67
N ASP A 70 9.05 4.38 -4.96
CA ASP A 70 8.84 4.04 -3.54
C ASP A 70 8.75 5.28 -2.67
N GLU A 71 9.59 6.28 -2.93
CA GLU A 71 9.55 7.54 -2.20
C GLU A 71 8.25 8.30 -2.47
N TRP A 72 7.78 8.33 -3.73
CA TRP A 72 6.49 8.92 -4.06
C TRP A 72 5.33 8.16 -3.41
N LYS A 73 5.42 6.84 -3.33
CA LYS A 73 4.42 6.03 -2.62
C LYS A 73 4.33 6.44 -1.16
N ASP A 74 5.45 6.60 -0.49
CA ASP A 74 5.49 7.02 0.90
C ASP A 74 4.91 8.43 1.09
N LEU A 75 5.30 9.35 0.22
CA LEU A 75 4.84 10.74 0.28
C LEU A 75 3.33 10.83 0.04
N LEU A 76 2.84 10.17 -1.00
CA LEU A 76 1.42 10.21 -1.35
C LEU A 76 0.56 9.50 -0.31
N SER A 77 1.00 8.35 0.20
CA SER A 77 0.25 7.64 1.24
C SER A 77 0.19 8.41 2.55
N ALA A 78 1.26 9.09 2.92
CA ALA A 78 1.28 9.96 4.08
C ALA A 78 0.28 11.12 3.90
N SER A 79 0.27 11.73 2.73
CA SER A 79 -0.65 12.83 2.40
C SER A 79 -2.10 12.37 2.37
N PHE A 80 -2.34 11.18 1.83
CA PHE A 80 -3.69 10.60 1.76
C PHE A 80 -4.26 10.29 3.14
N SER A 81 -3.45 9.70 3.99
CA SER A 81 -3.89 9.35 5.34
C SER A 81 -4.24 10.57 6.18
N ASN A 82 -3.67 11.72 5.85
CA ASN A 82 -3.88 12.98 6.56
C ASN A 82 -3.79 12.81 8.08
N GLU A 83 -3.00 11.85 8.51
CA GLU A 83 -2.75 11.59 9.91
C GLU A 83 -1.59 12.46 10.38
N THR A 84 -1.63 12.85 11.64
CA THR A 84 -0.48 13.48 12.27
C THR A 84 0.64 12.46 12.27
N LEU A 85 1.59 12.63 11.37
CA LEU A 85 2.72 11.71 11.28
C LEU A 85 3.54 11.79 12.56
N ARG A 86 3.76 10.65 13.16
CA ARG A 86 4.63 10.53 14.32
C ARG A 86 6.05 10.38 13.80
N MET A 87 6.85 11.40 14.03
CA MET A 87 8.27 11.39 13.65
C MET A 87 9.11 11.33 14.89
N ALA A 88 10.17 10.56 14.84
CA ALA A 88 11.10 10.43 15.96
C ALA A 88 12.54 10.55 15.49
N PRO A 89 13.42 11.14 16.31
CA PRO A 89 14.86 11.09 16.02
C PRO A 89 15.33 9.63 16.02
N LEU A 90 16.35 9.34 15.22
CA LEU A 90 17.01 8.05 15.26
C LEU A 90 17.65 7.82 16.62
N VAL A 91 17.79 6.55 17.02
CA VAL A 91 18.44 6.18 18.28
C VAL A 91 19.87 6.68 18.31
N SER A 92 20.55 6.70 17.17
CA SER A 92 21.89 7.26 17.04
C SER A 92 22.06 7.86 15.65
N GLY A 93 22.89 8.90 15.57
CA GLY A 93 23.14 9.62 14.33
C GLY A 93 22.08 10.69 14.02
N PRO A 94 22.35 11.57 13.04
CA PRO A 94 21.38 12.55 12.58
C PRO A 94 20.31 11.87 11.72
N GLY A 95 19.10 12.38 11.79
CA GLY A 95 18.00 11.89 10.98
C GLY A 95 16.73 11.67 11.79
N MET A 96 15.65 11.41 11.05
CA MET A 96 14.32 11.22 11.62
C MET A 96 13.69 10.00 10.96
N VAL A 97 12.80 9.34 11.67
CA VAL A 97 12.02 8.21 11.15
C VAL A 97 10.52 8.49 11.34
N VAL A 98 9.74 8.11 10.35
CA VAL A 98 8.27 8.17 10.42
C VAL A 98 7.76 6.85 11.00
N LEU A 99 6.97 6.93 12.06
CA LEU A 99 6.44 5.77 12.75
C LEU A 99 5.05 5.40 12.23
N GLY A 100 4.83 4.13 11.95
CA GLY A 100 3.49 3.59 11.72
C GLY A 100 2.92 3.71 10.32
N LEU A 101 3.69 4.19 9.33
CA LEU A 101 3.19 4.37 7.97
C LEU A 101 3.37 3.11 7.12
N ARG A 102 2.24 2.52 6.65
CA ARG A 102 2.27 1.30 5.83
C ARG A 102 1.11 1.23 4.84
N THR A 103 1.40 1.29 3.55
CA THR A 103 0.40 1.11 2.49
C THR A 103 -0.04 -0.34 2.35
N SER A 104 0.82 -1.29 2.70
CA SER A 104 0.52 -2.71 2.60
C SER A 104 -0.66 -3.15 3.48
N GLN A 105 -1.05 -2.32 4.44
CA GLN A 105 -2.18 -2.60 5.32
C GLN A 105 -3.51 -2.08 4.78
N MET A 106 -3.49 -1.38 3.66
CA MET A 106 -4.72 -0.90 3.05
C MET A 106 -5.53 -2.05 2.44
N GLY A 107 -6.81 -2.17 2.83
CA GLY A 107 -7.73 -3.09 2.20
C GLY A 107 -8.16 -2.60 0.82
N LYS A 108 -9.00 -3.38 0.16
CA LYS A 108 -9.43 -3.09 -1.22
C LYS A 108 -10.11 -1.72 -1.36
N LYS A 109 -11.05 -1.41 -0.46
CA LYS A 109 -11.78 -0.13 -0.50
C LYS A 109 -10.85 1.06 -0.26
N ARG A 110 -10.03 0.98 0.77
CA ARG A 110 -9.11 2.05 1.13
C ARG A 110 -8.08 2.28 0.03
N PHE A 111 -7.60 1.20 -0.57
CA PHE A 111 -6.63 1.29 -1.66
C PHE A 111 -7.24 1.93 -2.91
N SER A 112 -8.50 1.63 -3.22
CA SER A 112 -9.23 2.27 -4.31
C SER A 112 -9.36 3.78 -4.09
N GLU A 113 -9.67 4.19 -2.87
CA GLU A 113 -9.72 5.61 -2.49
C GLU A 113 -8.33 6.26 -2.61
N PHE A 114 -7.28 5.54 -2.28
CA PHE A 114 -5.91 6.00 -2.43
C PHE A 114 -5.57 6.24 -3.90
N LEU A 115 -5.93 5.34 -4.80
CA LEU A 115 -5.72 5.54 -6.23
C LEU A 115 -6.45 6.79 -6.74
N ASP A 116 -7.69 7.01 -6.30
CA ASP A 116 -8.45 8.22 -6.64
C ASP A 116 -7.76 9.48 -6.12
N PHE A 117 -7.22 9.43 -4.92
CA PHE A 117 -6.44 10.53 -4.34
C PHE A 117 -5.21 10.83 -5.20
N ILE A 118 -4.51 9.81 -5.68
CA ILE A 118 -3.33 10.00 -6.55
C ILE A 118 -3.73 10.70 -7.84
N HIS A 119 -4.85 10.30 -8.46
CA HIS A 119 -5.36 10.96 -9.67
C HIS A 119 -5.67 12.44 -9.42
N SER A 120 -6.34 12.75 -8.33
CA SER A 120 -6.65 14.14 -7.96
C SER A 120 -5.38 14.95 -7.72
N THR A 121 -4.42 14.38 -7.02
CA THR A 121 -3.15 15.03 -6.71
C THR A 121 -2.34 15.28 -7.99
N ALA A 122 -2.37 14.35 -8.94
CA ALA A 122 -1.71 14.54 -10.22
C ALA A 122 -2.26 15.76 -10.97
N VAL A 123 -3.58 15.95 -10.95
CA VAL A 123 -4.21 17.12 -11.55
C VAL A 123 -3.73 18.40 -10.87
N GLU A 124 -3.70 18.42 -9.55
CA GLU A 124 -3.25 19.58 -8.77
C GLU A 124 -1.78 19.93 -9.03
N LEU A 125 -0.93 18.94 -9.18
CA LEU A 125 0.51 19.12 -9.36
C LEU A 125 0.93 19.21 -10.83
N GLY A 126 -0.02 19.04 -11.75
CA GLY A 126 0.28 19.11 -13.19
C GLY A 126 1.01 17.88 -13.72
N VAL A 127 0.84 16.73 -13.08
CA VAL A 127 1.42 15.47 -13.56
C VAL A 127 0.46 14.82 -14.56
N ASP A 128 0.98 14.45 -15.71
CA ASP A 128 0.20 13.81 -16.78
C ASP A 128 0.24 12.29 -16.58
N LEU A 129 -0.92 11.69 -16.36
CA LEU A 129 -1.06 10.24 -16.14
C LEU A 129 -1.49 9.49 -17.40
N ALA A 130 -1.71 10.20 -18.49
CA ALA A 130 -2.18 9.60 -19.74
C ALA A 130 -1.13 8.70 -20.40
#